data_4d25631616d5e65336165a769d5ad441
#
_entry.id   4d25631616d5e65336165a769d5ad441
#
_cell.length_a   1.000
_cell.length_b   1.000
_cell.length_c   1.000
_cell.angle_alpha   90.00
_cell.angle_beta   90.00
_cell.angle_gamma   90.00
#
_symmetry.space_group_name_H-M   'P 1'
#
loop_
_entity.id
_entity.type
_entity.pdbx_description
1 polymer ?
#
loop_
_entity_poly.entity_id
_entity_poly.type
_entity_poly.pdbx_seq_one_letter_code
_entity_poly.pdbx_strand_id
1 'polypeptide(L)'
;MIGFQNVDFSYEKDSKVLHDMSFSIGRGESVGLIGANGAGKSTIMKLLLGLLGPDSGKVLIDGIEVKKDTLGDIRAKLGFVLQNSDNQMFMPTVYEDMIFGPLNYGLPRAEADRRVDEVLGRLGLEYLKNRYNHKISGGEKRMAAIATILAMEPEAILMDEPTSALDPYNRRIVINTIKGLPQTRLIASHDLDMILDTCDRVILISGGRIAADGPVREILTDRELLEANRMELPFCFADR
;
A
#
# COMPACT_ATOMS: atom_id res chain seq x y z
N MET A 1 2.54 -14.35 -4.30
CA MET A 1 2.02 -13.14 -4.99
C MET A 1 3.13 -12.12 -5.21
N ILE A 2 3.77 -11.63 -4.18
CA ILE A 2 4.89 -10.66 -4.27
C ILE A 2 6.18 -11.37 -3.84
N GLY A 3 7.31 -11.11 -4.51
CA GLY A 3 8.61 -11.68 -4.15
C GLY A 3 9.78 -10.73 -4.39
N PHE A 4 10.69 -10.70 -3.44
CA PHE A 4 12.03 -10.10 -3.54
C PHE A 4 13.05 -11.20 -3.41
N GLN A 5 14.05 -11.25 -4.29
CA GLN A 5 15.11 -12.25 -4.31
C GLN A 5 16.47 -11.57 -4.40
N ASN A 6 17.18 -11.48 -3.27
CA ASN A 6 18.51 -10.90 -3.13
C ASN A 6 18.64 -9.50 -3.77
N VAL A 7 17.63 -8.64 -3.51
CA VAL A 7 17.52 -7.33 -4.15
C VAL A 7 18.42 -6.32 -3.45
N ASP A 8 19.31 -5.72 -4.23
CA ASP A 8 20.08 -4.54 -3.87
C ASP A 8 19.57 -3.33 -4.65
N PHE A 9 19.60 -2.15 -4.01
CA PHE A 9 19.23 -0.91 -4.69
C PHE A 9 19.96 0.31 -4.13
N SER A 10 20.39 1.19 -5.03
CA SER A 10 21.04 2.48 -4.75
C SER A 10 20.38 3.58 -5.58
N TYR A 11 20.18 4.77 -5.01
CA TYR A 11 19.82 5.94 -5.81
C TYR A 11 21.02 6.54 -6.52
N GLU A 12 22.19 6.45 -5.90
CA GLU A 12 23.50 6.90 -6.42
C GLU A 12 24.52 5.78 -6.18
N LYS A 13 25.60 5.74 -7.00
CA LYS A 13 26.58 4.65 -6.99
C LYS A 13 27.14 4.26 -5.60
N ASP A 14 27.23 5.24 -4.68
CA ASP A 14 27.83 5.04 -3.34
C ASP A 14 26.80 5.13 -2.20
N SER A 15 25.50 5.18 -2.53
CA SER A 15 24.41 5.33 -1.54
C SER A 15 23.43 4.18 -1.62
N LYS A 16 23.88 3.00 -1.18
CA LYS A 16 23.04 1.80 -1.17
C LYS A 16 21.93 1.92 -0.11
N VAL A 17 20.68 1.76 -0.55
CA VAL A 17 19.46 1.92 0.28
C VAL A 17 18.87 0.58 0.67
N LEU A 18 18.93 -0.42 -0.21
CA LEU A 18 18.49 -1.78 0.08
C LEU A 18 19.67 -2.74 -0.08
N HIS A 19 19.79 -3.68 0.86
CA HIS A 19 20.88 -4.61 0.94
C HIS A 19 20.37 -6.04 1.05
N ASP A 20 20.51 -6.83 -0.03
CA ASP A 20 20.18 -8.26 -0.07
C ASP A 20 18.78 -8.57 0.45
N MET A 21 17.80 -7.78 -0.02
CA MET A 21 16.41 -7.91 0.41
C MET A 21 15.78 -9.16 -0.19
N SER A 22 15.34 -10.07 0.68
CA SER A 22 14.67 -11.31 0.26
C SER A 22 13.47 -11.59 1.15
N PHE A 23 12.26 -11.54 0.57
CA PHE A 23 11.01 -11.91 1.23
C PHE A 23 9.95 -12.29 0.20
N SER A 24 8.89 -12.92 0.65
CA SER A 24 7.72 -13.23 -0.18
C SER A 24 6.41 -12.94 0.56
N ILE A 25 5.37 -12.55 -0.18
CA ILE A 25 4.01 -12.36 0.32
C ILE A 25 3.09 -13.27 -0.47
N GLY A 26 2.33 -14.09 0.24
CA GLY A 26 1.34 -15.02 -0.33
C GLY A 26 0.09 -14.30 -0.85
N ARG A 27 -0.74 -15.03 -1.59
CA ARG A 27 -2.06 -14.52 -2.01
C ARG A 27 -2.99 -14.38 -0.80
N GLY A 28 -3.69 -13.26 -0.70
CA GLY A 28 -4.61 -12.95 0.40
C GLY A 28 -3.93 -12.55 1.71
N GLU A 29 -2.60 -12.60 1.79
CA GLU A 29 -1.85 -12.21 2.98
C GLU A 29 -1.85 -10.68 3.16
N SER A 30 -1.99 -10.23 4.42
CA SER A 30 -1.88 -8.82 4.80
C SER A 30 -0.59 -8.59 5.58
N VAL A 31 0.36 -7.86 4.96
CA VAL A 31 1.69 -7.66 5.51
C VAL A 31 1.95 -6.18 5.78
N GLY A 32 2.37 -5.88 7.01
CA GLY A 32 2.86 -4.58 7.41
C GLY A 32 4.36 -4.43 7.09
N LEU A 33 4.73 -3.34 6.45
CA LEU A 33 6.11 -2.95 6.20
C LEU A 33 6.47 -1.79 7.13
N ILE A 34 7.20 -2.07 8.19
CA ILE A 34 7.53 -1.09 9.22
C ILE A 34 9.02 -0.79 9.28
N GLY A 35 9.39 0.28 9.95
CA GLY A 35 10.78 0.72 10.12
C GLY A 35 10.87 2.25 10.19
N ALA A 36 11.99 2.75 10.67
CA ALA A 36 12.26 4.18 10.80
C ALA A 36 12.16 4.92 9.44
N ASN A 37 12.06 6.25 9.49
CA ASN A 37 12.14 7.07 8.29
C ASN A 37 13.47 6.84 7.57
N GLY A 38 13.42 6.69 6.24
CA GLY A 38 14.61 6.37 5.43
C GLY A 38 15.03 4.90 5.43
N ALA A 39 14.32 3.98 6.11
CA ALA A 39 14.66 2.55 6.13
C ALA A 39 14.53 1.83 4.77
N GLY A 40 13.86 2.43 3.78
CA GLY A 40 13.71 1.86 2.44
C GLY A 40 12.27 1.45 2.07
N LYS A 41 11.26 1.68 2.94
CA LYS A 41 9.86 1.28 2.70
C LYS A 41 9.30 1.79 1.37
N SER A 42 9.37 3.09 1.10
CA SER A 42 8.87 3.67 -0.15
C SER A 42 9.72 3.24 -1.37
N THR A 43 11.00 2.90 -1.17
CA THR A 43 11.85 2.34 -2.22
C THR A 43 11.35 0.96 -2.64
N ILE A 44 10.98 0.10 -1.70
CA ILE A 44 10.36 -1.21 -1.96
C ILE A 44 9.07 -1.05 -2.77
N MET A 45 8.19 -0.11 -2.38
CA MET A 45 6.96 0.18 -3.13
C MET A 45 7.26 0.60 -4.57
N LYS A 46 8.25 1.49 -4.76
CA LYS A 46 8.65 1.96 -6.11
C LYS A 46 9.24 0.84 -6.98
N LEU A 47 10.00 -0.08 -6.39
CA LEU A 47 10.52 -1.26 -7.08
C LEU A 47 9.38 -2.20 -7.52
N LEU A 48 8.38 -2.45 -6.66
CA LEU A 48 7.19 -3.26 -6.99
C LEU A 48 6.39 -2.66 -8.15
N LEU A 49 6.28 -1.33 -8.21
CA LEU A 49 5.57 -0.61 -9.28
C LEU A 49 6.41 -0.48 -10.56
N GLY A 50 7.69 -0.91 -10.53
CA GLY A 50 8.62 -0.73 -11.63
C GLY A 50 8.89 0.74 -11.96
N LEU A 51 8.81 1.61 -10.95
CA LEU A 51 9.26 3.01 -11.03
C LEU A 51 10.77 3.12 -10.84
N LEU A 52 11.35 2.12 -10.20
CA LEU A 52 12.78 1.92 -10.01
C LEU A 52 13.14 0.49 -10.46
N GLY A 53 14.36 0.29 -10.94
CA GLY A 53 14.92 -1.02 -11.23
C GLY A 53 15.95 -1.41 -10.16
N PRO A 54 16.04 -2.67 -9.71
CA PRO A 54 17.06 -3.09 -8.77
C PRO A 54 18.45 -3.08 -9.40
N ASP A 55 19.50 -2.83 -8.59
CA ASP A 55 20.90 -2.96 -9.02
C ASP A 55 21.29 -4.42 -9.21
N SER A 56 20.76 -5.30 -8.35
CA SER A 56 20.90 -6.75 -8.42
C SER A 56 19.69 -7.46 -7.84
N GLY A 57 19.58 -8.76 -8.09
CA GLY A 57 18.43 -9.55 -7.63
C GLY A 57 17.20 -9.41 -8.53
N LYS A 58 16.04 -9.83 -8.03
CA LYS A 58 14.79 -9.82 -8.78
C LYS A 58 13.61 -9.41 -7.92
N VAL A 59 12.73 -8.60 -8.49
CA VAL A 59 11.40 -8.31 -7.96
C VAL A 59 10.36 -9.05 -8.80
N LEU A 60 9.46 -9.77 -8.15
CA LEU A 60 8.52 -10.68 -8.81
C LEU A 60 7.09 -10.37 -8.37
N ILE A 61 6.17 -10.36 -9.33
CA ILE A 61 4.72 -10.35 -9.09
C ILE A 61 4.12 -11.57 -9.81
N ASP A 62 3.52 -12.47 -9.06
CA ASP A 62 3.02 -13.77 -9.57
C ASP A 62 4.07 -14.58 -10.36
N GLY A 63 5.32 -14.53 -9.93
CA GLY A 63 6.42 -15.18 -10.63
C GLY A 63 6.92 -14.44 -11.87
N ILE A 64 6.26 -13.34 -12.28
CA ILE A 64 6.68 -12.49 -13.38
C ILE A 64 7.66 -11.44 -12.84
N GLU A 65 8.84 -11.35 -13.43
CA GLU A 65 9.84 -10.35 -13.04
C GLU A 65 9.40 -8.95 -13.47
N VAL A 66 9.53 -7.98 -12.54
CA VAL A 66 9.22 -6.58 -12.79
C VAL A 66 10.27 -5.97 -13.71
N LYS A 67 9.94 -5.81 -14.98
CA LYS A 67 10.79 -5.25 -16.04
C LYS A 67 9.96 -4.36 -16.95
N LYS A 68 10.63 -3.53 -17.73
CA LYS A 68 9.99 -2.57 -18.64
C LYS A 68 8.93 -3.18 -19.55
N ASP A 69 9.17 -4.38 -20.05
CA ASP A 69 8.29 -5.12 -20.96
C ASP A 69 7.12 -5.83 -20.26
N THR A 70 7.20 -6.07 -18.94
CA THR A 70 6.14 -6.71 -18.14
C THR A 70 5.30 -5.72 -17.32
N LEU A 71 5.64 -4.42 -17.32
CA LEU A 71 4.98 -3.42 -16.47
C LEU A 71 3.48 -3.28 -16.74
N GLY A 72 3.04 -3.45 -17.98
CA GLY A 72 1.60 -3.38 -18.33
C GLY A 72 0.80 -4.42 -17.55
N ASP A 73 1.20 -5.68 -17.63
CA ASP A 73 0.53 -6.82 -16.98
C ASP A 73 0.64 -6.74 -15.46
N ILE A 74 1.78 -6.30 -14.95
CA ILE A 74 2.02 -6.15 -13.50
C ILE A 74 1.14 -5.05 -12.91
N ARG A 75 1.09 -3.86 -13.54
CA ARG A 75 0.29 -2.73 -13.06
C ARG A 75 -1.21 -2.96 -13.17
N ALA A 76 -1.65 -3.83 -14.07
CA ALA A 76 -3.04 -4.27 -14.11
C ALA A 76 -3.45 -5.08 -12.86
N LYS A 77 -2.50 -5.76 -12.22
CA LYS A 77 -2.70 -6.59 -11.02
C LYS A 77 -2.49 -5.85 -9.71
N LEU A 78 -1.78 -4.72 -9.73
CA LEU A 78 -1.39 -3.97 -8.54
C LEU A 78 -2.18 -2.67 -8.43
N GLY A 79 -2.85 -2.48 -7.30
CA GLY A 79 -3.34 -1.18 -6.88
C GLY A 79 -2.31 -0.46 -6.00
N PHE A 80 -2.21 0.85 -6.10
CA PHE A 80 -1.34 1.64 -5.23
C PHE A 80 -2.07 2.84 -4.64
N VAL A 81 -2.20 2.87 -3.32
CA VAL A 81 -2.74 4.00 -2.56
C VAL A 81 -1.58 4.86 -2.10
N LEU A 82 -1.51 6.08 -2.63
CA LEU A 82 -0.46 7.05 -2.32
C LEU A 82 -0.65 7.65 -0.92
N GLN A 83 0.45 8.01 -0.28
CA GLN A 83 0.45 8.72 1.01
C GLN A 83 -0.36 10.03 0.95
N ASN A 84 -0.23 10.80 -0.12
CA ASN A 84 -1.03 12.02 -0.33
C ASN A 84 -2.10 11.77 -1.40
N SER A 85 -3.38 11.78 -0.96
CA SER A 85 -4.51 11.58 -1.86
C SER A 85 -4.68 12.71 -2.89
N ASP A 86 -4.16 13.93 -2.64
CA ASP A 86 -4.17 15.01 -3.61
C ASP A 86 -3.31 14.70 -4.85
N ASN A 87 -2.29 13.87 -4.69
CA ASN A 87 -1.45 13.44 -5.81
C ASN A 87 -2.06 12.26 -6.59
N GLN A 88 -3.06 11.59 -6.00
CA GLN A 88 -3.73 10.44 -6.62
C GLN A 88 -5.00 10.86 -7.37
N MET A 89 -5.78 11.79 -6.79
CA MET A 89 -7.05 12.29 -7.33
C MET A 89 -6.76 13.50 -8.24
N PHE A 90 -6.72 13.29 -9.56
CA PHE A 90 -6.29 14.32 -10.53
C PHE A 90 -7.39 14.72 -11.53
N MET A 91 -8.49 13.98 -11.59
CA MET A 91 -9.66 14.33 -12.40
C MET A 91 -10.56 15.34 -11.67
N PRO A 92 -11.47 16.03 -12.37
CA PRO A 92 -12.39 16.98 -11.74
C PRO A 92 -13.29 16.36 -10.66
N THR A 93 -13.85 15.17 -10.89
CA THR A 93 -14.79 14.49 -10.01
C THR A 93 -14.32 13.11 -9.57
N VAL A 94 -14.87 12.62 -8.45
CA VAL A 94 -14.60 11.27 -7.95
C VAL A 94 -14.91 10.20 -9.00
N TYR A 95 -16.06 10.33 -9.68
CA TYR A 95 -16.44 9.40 -10.73
C TYR A 95 -15.42 9.34 -11.88
N GLU A 96 -14.94 10.51 -12.34
CA GLU A 96 -13.98 10.58 -13.44
C GLU A 96 -12.64 9.94 -13.05
N ASP A 97 -12.17 10.11 -11.81
CA ASP A 97 -10.99 9.40 -11.30
C ASP A 97 -11.21 7.89 -11.23
N MET A 98 -12.37 7.45 -10.73
CA MET A 98 -12.67 6.02 -10.57
C MET A 98 -12.77 5.27 -11.89
N ILE A 99 -13.38 5.90 -12.91
CA ILE A 99 -13.58 5.25 -14.21
C ILE A 99 -12.33 5.32 -15.11
N PHE A 100 -11.40 6.22 -14.83
CA PHE A 100 -10.22 6.46 -15.65
C PHE A 100 -9.36 5.19 -15.82
N GLY A 101 -9.06 4.51 -14.71
CA GLY A 101 -8.28 3.29 -14.73
C GLY A 101 -8.93 2.17 -15.55
N PRO A 102 -10.15 1.73 -15.20
CA PRO A 102 -10.88 0.71 -15.94
C PRO A 102 -10.95 0.96 -17.45
N LEU A 103 -11.24 2.19 -17.88
CA LEU A 103 -11.28 2.54 -19.31
C LEU A 103 -9.90 2.45 -19.98
N ASN A 104 -8.83 2.90 -19.30
CA ASN A 104 -7.48 2.81 -19.84
C ASN A 104 -6.98 1.37 -20.01
N TYR A 105 -7.52 0.44 -19.21
CA TYR A 105 -7.25 -1.00 -19.37
C TYR A 105 -8.24 -1.70 -20.33
N GLY A 106 -9.03 -0.90 -21.08
CA GLY A 106 -9.85 -1.38 -22.18
C GLY A 106 -11.19 -1.98 -21.77
N LEU A 107 -11.67 -1.74 -20.53
CA LEU A 107 -13.00 -2.18 -20.15
C LEU A 107 -14.06 -1.40 -20.94
N PRO A 108 -15.14 -2.07 -21.40
CA PRO A 108 -16.31 -1.38 -21.94
C PRO A 108 -16.90 -0.38 -20.93
N ARG A 109 -17.36 0.77 -21.42
CA ARG A 109 -17.91 1.85 -20.57
C ARG A 109 -18.96 1.36 -19.58
N ALA A 110 -19.91 0.56 -20.05
CA ALA A 110 -20.99 0.03 -19.20
C ALA A 110 -20.46 -0.85 -18.06
N GLU A 111 -19.42 -1.63 -18.31
CA GLU A 111 -18.78 -2.47 -17.27
C GLU A 111 -17.98 -1.61 -16.28
N ALA A 112 -17.27 -0.60 -16.76
CA ALA A 112 -16.55 0.34 -15.90
C ALA A 112 -17.52 1.12 -15.01
N ASP A 113 -18.66 1.59 -15.55
CA ASP A 113 -19.73 2.24 -14.77
C ASP A 113 -20.27 1.32 -13.67
N ARG A 114 -20.56 0.06 -13.99
CA ARG A 114 -21.03 -0.96 -13.03
C ARG A 114 -20.05 -1.14 -11.88
N ARG A 115 -18.75 -1.30 -12.18
CA ARG A 115 -17.68 -1.44 -11.14
C ARG A 115 -17.60 -0.22 -10.23
N VAL A 116 -17.67 0.98 -10.79
CA VAL A 116 -17.69 2.22 -10.00
C VAL A 116 -18.87 2.22 -9.04
N ASP A 117 -20.09 1.92 -9.51
CA ASP A 117 -21.29 1.91 -8.67
C ASP A 117 -21.22 0.82 -7.58
N GLU A 118 -20.74 -0.38 -7.90
CA GLU A 118 -20.56 -1.46 -6.94
C GLU A 118 -19.55 -1.11 -5.85
N VAL A 119 -18.40 -0.51 -6.21
CA VAL A 119 -17.40 -0.09 -5.23
C VAL A 119 -17.93 1.02 -4.34
N LEU A 120 -18.55 2.03 -4.90
CA LEU A 120 -19.17 3.12 -4.12
C LEU A 120 -20.23 2.60 -3.17
N GLY A 121 -21.12 1.72 -3.63
CA GLY A 121 -22.15 1.09 -2.79
C GLY A 121 -21.57 0.25 -1.67
N ARG A 122 -20.54 -0.57 -1.95
CA ARG A 122 -19.84 -1.38 -0.94
C ARG A 122 -19.18 -0.53 0.15
N LEU A 123 -18.68 0.66 -0.21
CA LEU A 123 -18.01 1.56 0.72
C LEU A 123 -18.92 2.62 1.35
N GLY A 124 -20.20 2.70 0.93
CA GLY A 124 -21.15 3.73 1.38
C GLY A 124 -20.79 5.14 0.91
N LEU A 125 -20.21 5.26 -0.28
CA LEU A 125 -19.67 6.50 -0.84
C LEU A 125 -20.45 7.01 -2.05
N GLU A 126 -21.68 6.52 -2.31
CA GLU A 126 -22.48 6.88 -3.48
C GLU A 126 -22.71 8.39 -3.59
N TYR A 127 -22.81 9.07 -2.45
CA TYR A 127 -22.98 10.52 -2.35
C TYR A 127 -21.78 11.31 -2.87
N LEU A 128 -20.59 10.68 -2.99
CA LEU A 128 -19.38 11.30 -3.52
C LEU A 128 -19.28 11.21 -5.04
N LYS A 129 -20.02 10.31 -5.71
CA LYS A 129 -19.86 9.98 -7.13
C LYS A 129 -19.65 11.21 -8.01
N ASN A 130 -20.53 12.21 -7.89
CA ASN A 130 -20.53 13.41 -8.72
C ASN A 130 -19.90 14.64 -8.02
N ARG A 131 -19.24 14.42 -6.87
CA ARG A 131 -18.57 15.52 -6.16
C ARG A 131 -17.25 15.87 -6.82
N TYR A 132 -16.94 17.16 -6.82
CA TYR A 132 -15.63 17.65 -7.25
C TYR A 132 -14.57 17.31 -6.20
N ASN A 133 -13.40 16.83 -6.62
CA ASN A 133 -12.30 16.42 -5.75
C ASN A 133 -11.79 17.54 -4.82
N HIS A 134 -11.89 18.79 -5.25
CA HIS A 134 -11.51 19.95 -4.43
C HIS A 134 -12.60 20.39 -3.43
N LYS A 135 -13.78 19.75 -3.42
CA LYS A 135 -14.92 20.07 -2.55
C LYS A 135 -15.24 18.96 -1.53
N ILE A 136 -14.41 17.96 -1.41
CA ILE A 136 -14.55 16.88 -0.42
C ILE A 136 -13.49 17.00 0.66
N SER A 137 -13.81 16.51 1.87
CA SER A 137 -12.88 16.51 3.01
C SER A 137 -11.68 15.58 2.77
N GLY A 138 -10.61 15.75 3.57
CA GLY A 138 -9.42 14.88 3.48
C GLY A 138 -9.74 13.40 3.71
N GLY A 139 -10.64 13.09 4.66
CA GLY A 139 -11.10 11.72 4.90
C GLY A 139 -11.90 11.14 3.73
N GLU A 140 -12.84 11.92 3.18
CA GLU A 140 -13.58 11.53 1.97
C GLU A 140 -12.66 11.33 0.78
N LYS A 141 -11.66 12.20 0.60
CA LYS A 141 -10.66 12.07 -0.47
C LYS A 141 -9.80 10.80 -0.30
N ARG A 142 -9.40 10.46 0.93
CA ARG A 142 -8.71 9.20 1.22
C ARG A 142 -9.56 7.99 0.84
N MET A 143 -10.83 7.98 1.22
CA MET A 143 -11.75 6.91 0.88
C MET A 143 -12.02 6.84 -0.63
N ALA A 144 -12.18 7.98 -1.30
CA ALA A 144 -12.31 8.05 -2.76
C ALA A 144 -11.05 7.50 -3.47
N ALA A 145 -9.86 7.84 -2.99
CA ALA A 145 -8.59 7.31 -3.51
C ALA A 145 -8.50 5.78 -3.38
N ILE A 146 -8.94 5.21 -2.26
CA ILE A 146 -9.05 3.74 -2.09
C ILE A 146 -10.09 3.18 -3.07
N ALA A 147 -11.27 3.82 -3.19
CA ALA A 147 -12.32 3.40 -4.12
C ALA A 147 -11.83 3.37 -5.58
N THR A 148 -11.04 4.37 -6.00
CA THR A 148 -10.44 4.43 -7.35
C THR A 148 -9.59 3.20 -7.64
N ILE A 149 -8.78 2.76 -6.67
CA ILE A 149 -7.96 1.56 -6.81
C ILE A 149 -8.83 0.29 -6.86
N LEU A 150 -9.86 0.21 -6.02
CA LEU A 150 -10.75 -0.95 -5.98
C LEU A 150 -11.57 -1.13 -7.25
N ALA A 151 -11.90 -0.05 -7.97
CA ALA A 151 -12.60 -0.12 -9.26
C ALA A 151 -11.77 -0.82 -10.35
N MET A 152 -10.44 -0.92 -10.17
CA MET A 152 -9.54 -1.68 -11.03
C MET A 152 -9.57 -3.20 -10.76
N GLU A 153 -10.18 -3.65 -9.64
CA GLU A 153 -10.18 -5.04 -9.17
C GLU A 153 -8.75 -5.64 -9.08
N PRO A 154 -7.80 -4.96 -8.38
CA PRO A 154 -6.44 -5.46 -8.29
C PRO A 154 -6.36 -6.77 -7.50
N GLU A 155 -5.38 -7.62 -7.82
CA GLU A 155 -5.07 -8.82 -7.06
C GLU A 155 -4.29 -8.51 -5.76
N ALA A 156 -3.49 -7.44 -5.80
CA ALA A 156 -2.79 -6.94 -4.61
C ALA A 156 -2.86 -5.41 -4.51
N ILE A 157 -2.86 -4.90 -3.28
CA ILE A 157 -2.90 -3.47 -2.99
C ILE A 157 -1.68 -3.09 -2.17
N LEU A 158 -0.90 -2.17 -2.69
CA LEU A 158 0.18 -1.50 -2.00
C LEU A 158 -0.39 -0.22 -1.38
N MET A 159 -0.09 0.05 -0.12
CA MET A 159 -0.55 1.26 0.58
C MET A 159 0.63 1.93 1.27
N ASP A 160 0.86 3.21 0.96
CA ASP A 160 1.89 4.01 1.62
C ASP A 160 1.20 4.99 2.58
N GLU A 161 1.37 4.78 3.89
CA GLU A 161 0.82 5.60 4.97
C GLU A 161 -0.70 5.89 4.83
N PRO A 162 -1.57 4.86 4.72
CA PRO A 162 -2.97 5.08 4.35
C PRO A 162 -3.79 5.86 5.38
N THR A 163 -3.34 5.96 6.64
CA THR A 163 -4.03 6.69 7.73
C THR A 163 -3.38 8.03 8.04
N SER A 164 -2.31 8.41 7.34
CA SER A 164 -1.58 9.65 7.59
C SER A 164 -2.46 10.89 7.41
N ALA A 165 -2.31 11.87 8.31
CA ALA A 165 -3.02 13.15 8.30
C ALA A 165 -4.56 13.06 8.42
N LEU A 166 -5.10 11.93 8.87
CA LEU A 166 -6.52 11.77 9.14
C LEU A 166 -6.84 12.06 10.62
N ASP A 167 -8.00 12.65 10.86
CA ASP A 167 -8.58 12.72 12.20
C ASP A 167 -8.96 11.30 12.71
N PRO A 168 -9.19 11.11 14.02
CA PRO A 168 -9.43 9.77 14.59
C PRO A 168 -10.65 9.05 14.00
N TYR A 169 -11.70 9.78 13.63
CA TYR A 169 -12.91 9.20 13.05
C TYR A 169 -12.64 8.66 11.65
N ASN A 170 -12.08 9.48 10.76
CA ASN A 170 -11.73 9.07 9.40
C ASN A 170 -10.64 7.98 9.38
N ARG A 171 -9.66 8.07 10.30
CA ARG A 171 -8.67 7.00 10.49
C ARG A 171 -9.35 5.66 10.78
N ARG A 172 -10.35 5.61 11.67
CA ARG A 172 -11.08 4.37 12.00
C ARG A 172 -11.85 3.84 10.80
N ILE A 173 -12.48 4.71 10.01
CA ILE A 173 -13.17 4.30 8.76
C ILE A 173 -12.19 3.62 7.80
N VAL A 174 -11.02 4.23 7.55
CA VAL A 174 -9.99 3.66 6.66
C VAL A 174 -9.50 2.32 7.18
N ILE A 175 -9.19 2.18 8.47
CA ILE A 175 -8.79 0.91 9.10
C ILE A 175 -9.83 -0.17 8.87
N ASN A 176 -11.10 0.12 9.17
CA ASN A 176 -12.18 -0.86 9.00
C ASN A 176 -12.36 -1.26 7.52
N THR A 177 -12.20 -0.31 6.60
CA THR A 177 -12.22 -0.59 5.16
C THR A 177 -11.08 -1.53 4.77
N ILE A 178 -9.85 -1.23 5.18
CA ILE A 178 -8.67 -2.06 4.88
C ILE A 178 -8.84 -3.49 5.43
N LYS A 179 -9.36 -3.65 6.65
CA LYS A 179 -9.64 -4.98 7.25
C LYS A 179 -10.59 -5.82 6.41
N GLY A 180 -11.57 -5.19 5.77
CA GLY A 180 -12.58 -5.85 4.93
C GLY A 180 -12.11 -6.20 3.51
N LEU A 181 -10.90 -5.84 3.10
CA LEU A 181 -10.40 -6.11 1.77
C LEU A 181 -9.89 -7.55 1.63
N PRO A 182 -10.32 -8.32 0.63
CA PRO A 182 -9.87 -9.70 0.41
C PRO A 182 -8.54 -9.81 -0.32
N GLN A 183 -8.06 -8.72 -0.93
CA GLN A 183 -6.84 -8.71 -1.74
C GLN A 183 -5.58 -8.94 -0.89
N THR A 184 -4.51 -9.39 -1.52
CA THR A 184 -3.15 -9.34 -0.94
C THR A 184 -2.80 -7.89 -0.64
N ARG A 185 -2.27 -7.60 0.55
CA ARG A 185 -1.95 -6.23 0.96
C ARG A 185 -0.51 -6.12 1.46
N LEU A 186 0.16 -5.07 1.02
CA LEU A 186 1.43 -4.62 1.60
C LEU A 186 1.24 -3.17 2.05
N ILE A 187 1.30 -2.93 3.34
CA ILE A 187 1.00 -1.65 3.97
C ILE A 187 2.25 -1.10 4.62
N ALA A 188 2.85 -0.06 4.04
CA ALA A 188 3.93 0.68 4.68
C ALA A 188 3.33 1.72 5.63
N SER A 189 3.71 1.67 6.90
CA SER A 189 3.25 2.68 7.87
C SER A 189 4.15 2.76 9.10
N HIS A 190 4.08 3.93 9.76
CA HIS A 190 4.59 4.17 11.11
C HIS A 190 3.48 4.10 12.18
N ASP A 191 2.21 3.97 11.77
CA ASP A 191 1.06 3.76 12.66
C ASP A 191 0.97 2.29 13.05
N LEU A 192 1.68 1.90 14.10
CA LEU A 192 1.79 0.50 14.53
C LEU A 192 0.47 -0.07 15.06
N ASP A 193 -0.40 0.76 15.65
CA ASP A 193 -1.74 0.32 16.05
C ASP A 193 -2.61 -0.03 14.84
N MET A 194 -2.49 0.72 13.75
CA MET A 194 -3.18 0.40 12.49
C MET A 194 -2.61 -0.89 11.87
N ILE A 195 -1.28 -1.07 11.87
CA ILE A 195 -0.63 -2.31 11.40
C ILE A 195 -1.11 -3.51 12.21
N LEU A 196 -1.16 -3.39 13.55
CA LEU A 196 -1.66 -4.43 14.44
C LEU A 196 -3.13 -4.80 14.15
N ASP A 197 -3.94 -3.80 13.80
CA ASP A 197 -5.37 -3.97 13.48
C ASP A 197 -5.62 -4.58 12.09
N THR A 198 -4.70 -4.40 11.13
CA THR A 198 -4.97 -4.69 9.70
C THR A 198 -4.09 -5.76 9.08
N CYS A 199 -2.98 -6.14 9.72
CA CYS A 199 -2.00 -7.07 9.18
C CYS A 199 -1.88 -8.34 10.00
N ASP A 200 -1.57 -9.45 9.34
CA ASP A 200 -1.31 -10.75 9.98
C ASP A 200 0.17 -10.92 10.28
N ARG A 201 1.03 -10.32 9.46
CA ARG A 201 2.49 -10.43 9.49
C ARG A 201 3.12 -9.06 9.33
N VAL A 202 4.32 -8.89 9.85
CA VAL A 202 5.13 -7.68 9.74
C VAL A 202 6.53 -8.01 9.24
N ILE A 203 7.01 -7.17 8.33
CA ILE A 203 8.42 -7.10 7.92
C ILE A 203 8.99 -5.80 8.49
N LEU A 204 9.92 -5.90 9.43
CA LEU A 204 10.65 -4.78 10.02
C LEU A 204 11.92 -4.53 9.23
N ILE A 205 12.05 -3.32 8.68
CA ILE A 205 13.23 -2.89 7.92
C ILE A 205 14.07 -1.92 8.74
N SER A 206 15.35 -2.19 8.82
CA SER A 206 16.33 -1.33 9.47
C SER A 206 17.63 -1.29 8.66
N GLY A 207 18.16 -0.09 8.40
CA GLY A 207 19.39 0.08 7.61
C GLY A 207 19.36 -0.61 6.24
N GLY A 208 18.19 -0.61 5.57
CA GLY A 208 18.04 -1.25 4.26
C GLY A 208 18.04 -2.78 4.27
N ARG A 209 17.92 -3.42 5.43
CA ARG A 209 17.84 -4.88 5.60
C ARG A 209 16.59 -5.28 6.35
N ILE A 210 16.17 -6.53 6.21
CA ILE A 210 15.13 -7.10 7.06
C ILE A 210 15.75 -7.38 8.44
N ALA A 211 15.25 -6.69 9.45
CA ALA A 211 15.63 -6.90 10.84
C ALA A 211 14.79 -7.98 11.51
N ALA A 212 13.51 -8.08 11.13
CA ALA A 212 12.61 -9.14 11.58
C ALA A 212 11.50 -9.36 10.54
N ASP A 213 10.96 -10.58 10.50
CA ASP A 213 9.87 -11.00 9.63
C ASP A 213 9.06 -12.08 10.34
N GLY A 214 7.80 -11.83 10.67
CA GLY A 214 6.99 -12.78 11.44
C GLY A 214 5.60 -12.26 11.80
N PRO A 215 4.87 -13.00 12.64
CA PRO A 215 3.52 -12.63 13.08
C PRO A 215 3.47 -11.24 13.70
N VAL A 216 2.45 -10.45 13.34
CA VAL A 216 2.35 -9.04 13.74
C VAL A 216 2.43 -8.86 15.26
N ARG A 217 1.76 -9.72 16.05
CA ARG A 217 1.77 -9.60 17.51
C ARG A 217 3.13 -9.91 18.13
N GLU A 218 3.85 -10.90 17.61
CA GLU A 218 5.18 -11.26 18.12
C GLU A 218 6.17 -10.11 17.94
N ILE A 219 6.20 -9.52 16.75
CA ILE A 219 7.12 -8.41 16.45
C ILE A 219 6.71 -7.12 17.19
N LEU A 220 5.42 -6.77 17.19
CA LEU A 220 4.98 -5.50 17.77
C LEU A 220 4.88 -5.50 19.30
N THR A 221 5.05 -6.61 19.98
CA THR A 221 5.18 -6.68 21.45
C THR A 221 6.62 -6.81 21.92
N ASP A 222 7.56 -7.05 21.02
CA ASP A 222 8.99 -7.13 21.34
C ASP A 222 9.60 -5.73 21.47
N ARG A 223 9.61 -5.18 22.70
CA ARG A 223 10.14 -3.86 23.02
C ARG A 223 11.60 -3.73 22.63
N GLU A 224 12.43 -4.73 22.97
CA GLU A 224 13.87 -4.68 22.74
C GLU A 224 14.17 -4.63 21.22
N LEU A 225 13.47 -5.44 20.43
CA LEU A 225 13.58 -5.45 18.98
C LEU A 225 13.19 -4.09 18.40
N LEU A 226 12.06 -3.51 18.81
CA LEU A 226 11.58 -2.23 18.28
C LEU A 226 12.53 -1.08 18.63
N GLU A 227 12.94 -0.95 19.90
CA GLU A 227 13.86 0.09 20.38
C GLU A 227 15.23 -0.01 19.69
N ALA A 228 15.79 -1.22 19.53
CA ALA A 228 17.03 -1.45 18.78
C ALA A 228 16.95 -0.95 17.33
N ASN A 229 15.75 -0.91 16.74
CA ASN A 229 15.49 -0.45 15.38
C ASN A 229 14.85 0.96 15.32
N ARG A 230 14.99 1.77 16.39
CA ARG A 230 14.49 3.15 16.50
C ARG A 230 12.97 3.27 16.33
N MET A 231 12.25 2.31 16.87
CA MET A 231 10.79 2.29 16.92
C MET A 231 10.32 2.16 18.37
N GLU A 232 9.10 2.56 18.63
CA GLU A 232 8.44 2.43 19.93
C GLU A 232 7.35 1.35 19.84
N LEU A 233 6.86 0.88 20.99
CA LEU A 233 5.71 -0.01 21.05
C LEU A 233 4.45 0.69 20.49
N PRO A 234 3.51 -0.07 19.90
CA PRO A 234 2.15 0.44 19.66
C PRO A 234 1.56 1.07 20.92
N PHE A 235 0.76 2.13 20.76
CA PHE A 235 0.16 2.82 21.91
C PHE A 235 -0.70 1.91 22.78
N CYS A 236 -1.32 0.88 22.19
CA CYS A 236 -2.11 -0.10 22.93
C CYS A 236 -1.27 -1.01 23.86
N PHE A 237 0.06 -1.10 23.64
CA PHE A 237 1.00 -1.86 24.47
C PHE A 237 1.95 -0.95 25.28
N ALA A 238 1.94 0.36 25.05
CA ALA A 238 2.72 1.28 25.83
C ALA A 238 2.20 1.28 27.28
N ASP A 239 3.08 1.05 28.25
CA ASP A 239 2.73 1.15 29.68
C ASP A 239 2.23 2.58 29.96
N ARG A 240 1.05 2.68 30.60
CA ARG A 240 0.50 3.93 31.10
C ARG A 240 1.10 4.26 32.45
#